data_68450e0fbb12880e034d5973f2df5f9c
#
_entry.id   68450e0fbb12880e034d5973f2df5f9c
#
_cell.length_a   1.000
_cell.length_b   1.000
_cell.length_c   1.000
_cell.angle_alpha   90.00
_cell.angle_beta   90.00
_cell.angle_gamma   90.00
#
_symmetry.space_group_name_H-M   'P 1'
#
loop_
_entity.id
_entity.type
_entity.pdbx_description
1 polymer ?
#
loop_
_entity_poly.entity_id
_entity_poly.type
_entity_poly.pdbx_seq_one_letter_code
_entity_poly.pdbx_strand_id
1 'polypeptide(L)'
;AMFGPPLVGFALQVGLVRHIEFAVAFSALALGGFYLLLALWLRQRAGARALLLTETCLALGVIFASLAIPLGLDAQWTSAAWAVEGAGIYWLGLRQQRRLARLFALLLQLAASLAYLSTLGLASQTVLAGSALGAAMLAGAWLCSYGVLRRHQAALPLWPWEARLQPWLALAGLLCAYLIAPLLLSADFTAMAWALGGLLTLLLGLRLRARVFLCAAFAVQLL
;
A
#
# COMPACT_ATOMS: atom_id res chain seq x y z
N ALA A 1 7.23 -18.59 -20.05
CA ALA A 1 6.70 -19.91 -19.63
C ALA A 1 6.83 -20.20 -18.13
N MET A 2 7.61 -19.43 -17.35
CA MET A 2 7.88 -19.72 -15.92
C MET A 2 6.70 -19.41 -14.97
N PHE A 3 5.81 -18.49 -15.30
CA PHE A 3 4.65 -18.12 -14.48
C PHE A 3 3.44 -19.05 -14.61
N GLY A 4 3.32 -19.74 -15.76
CA GLY A 4 2.15 -20.58 -16.07
C GLY A 4 1.93 -21.72 -15.06
N PRO A 5 2.89 -22.62 -14.86
CA PRO A 5 2.71 -23.76 -13.97
C PRO A 5 2.32 -23.40 -12.53
N PRO A 6 2.95 -22.40 -11.86
CA PRO A 6 2.56 -21.99 -10.52
C PRO A 6 1.14 -21.44 -10.43
N LEU A 7 0.71 -20.64 -11.42
CA LEU A 7 -0.63 -20.06 -11.44
C LEU A 7 -1.71 -21.12 -11.69
N VAL A 8 -1.48 -22.03 -12.62
CA VAL A 8 -2.39 -23.16 -12.89
C VAL A 8 -2.46 -24.09 -11.67
N GLY A 9 -1.31 -24.43 -11.08
CA GLY A 9 -1.28 -25.25 -9.87
C GLY A 9 -2.05 -24.64 -8.71
N PHE A 10 -1.89 -23.34 -8.49
CA PHE A 10 -2.64 -22.61 -7.47
C PHE A 10 -4.14 -22.56 -7.78
N ALA A 11 -4.54 -22.32 -9.03
CA ALA A 11 -5.95 -22.32 -9.44
C ALA A 11 -6.62 -23.69 -9.21
N LEU A 12 -5.94 -24.79 -9.50
CA LEU A 12 -6.41 -26.14 -9.19
C LEU A 12 -6.53 -26.36 -7.68
N GLN A 13 -5.55 -25.90 -6.90
CA GLN A 13 -5.59 -26.01 -5.44
C GLN A 13 -6.73 -25.21 -4.84
N VAL A 14 -7.03 -24.02 -5.34
CA VAL A 14 -8.21 -23.22 -4.94
C VAL A 14 -9.49 -24.03 -5.14
N GLY A 15 -9.62 -24.73 -6.28
CA GLY A 15 -10.78 -25.62 -6.54
C GLY A 15 -10.94 -26.72 -5.51
N LEU A 16 -9.84 -27.27 -5.00
CA LEU A 16 -9.82 -28.37 -4.04
C LEU A 16 -10.13 -27.92 -2.60
N VAL A 17 -9.60 -26.75 -2.17
CA VAL A 17 -9.63 -26.35 -0.75
C VAL A 17 -10.56 -25.19 -0.46
N ARG A 18 -11.32 -24.66 -1.44
CA ARG A 18 -12.23 -23.51 -1.28
C ARG A 18 -13.34 -23.70 -0.21
N HIS A 19 -13.62 -24.94 0.18
CA HIS A 19 -14.63 -25.28 1.18
C HIS A 19 -14.11 -25.25 2.62
N ILE A 20 -12.80 -25.05 2.80
CA ILE A 20 -12.16 -24.95 4.12
C ILE A 20 -11.80 -23.49 4.37
N GLU A 21 -12.29 -22.91 5.47
CA GLU A 21 -11.98 -21.53 5.85
C GLU A 21 -10.47 -21.27 5.90
N PHE A 22 -10.06 -20.17 5.32
CA PHE A 22 -8.65 -19.72 5.24
C PHE A 22 -7.67 -20.67 4.52
N ALA A 23 -8.06 -21.86 4.07
CA ALA A 23 -7.13 -22.80 3.43
C ALA A 23 -6.52 -22.25 2.16
N VAL A 24 -7.29 -21.49 1.37
CA VAL A 24 -6.81 -20.82 0.16
C VAL A 24 -5.78 -19.75 0.52
N ALA A 25 -6.01 -18.95 1.56
CA ALA A 25 -5.08 -17.92 2.02
C ALA A 25 -3.78 -18.53 2.53
N PHE A 26 -3.85 -19.58 3.36
CA PHE A 26 -2.67 -20.30 3.83
C PHE A 26 -1.90 -20.97 2.69
N SER A 27 -2.60 -21.50 1.68
CA SER A 27 -1.97 -22.05 0.49
C SER A 27 -1.20 -20.98 -0.31
N ALA A 28 -1.81 -19.81 -0.50
CA ALA A 28 -1.14 -18.69 -1.16
C ALA A 28 0.08 -18.23 -0.36
N LEU A 29 -0.05 -18.11 0.96
CA LEU A 29 1.05 -17.71 1.84
C LEU A 29 2.19 -18.73 1.82
N ALA A 30 1.89 -20.02 1.87
CA ALA A 30 2.88 -21.10 1.79
C ALA A 30 3.64 -21.09 0.45
N LEU A 31 2.92 -20.90 -0.66
CA LEU A 31 3.54 -20.74 -1.98
C LEU A 31 4.40 -19.47 -2.06
N GLY A 32 3.91 -18.37 -1.52
CA GLY A 32 4.68 -17.12 -1.42
C GLY A 32 5.98 -17.31 -0.67
N GLY A 33 5.93 -17.92 0.52
CA GLY A 33 7.10 -18.26 1.33
C GLY A 33 8.06 -19.20 0.61
N PHE A 34 7.54 -20.27 -0.04
CA PHE A 34 8.34 -21.20 -0.82
C PHE A 34 9.13 -20.48 -1.92
N TYR A 35 8.47 -19.65 -2.74
CA TYR A 35 9.16 -18.94 -3.83
C TYR A 35 10.15 -17.89 -3.32
N LEU A 36 9.87 -17.22 -2.20
CA LEU A 36 10.82 -16.29 -1.59
C LEU A 36 12.07 -17.03 -1.07
N LEU A 37 11.89 -18.14 -0.37
CA LEU A 37 13.00 -18.97 0.10
C LEU A 37 13.82 -19.53 -1.06
N LEU A 38 13.15 -20.01 -2.12
CA LEU A 38 13.81 -20.49 -3.33
C LEU A 38 14.62 -19.38 -4.00
N ALA A 39 14.08 -18.16 -4.08
CA ALA A 39 14.80 -17.01 -4.63
C ALA A 39 16.05 -16.66 -3.81
N LEU A 40 15.94 -16.69 -2.47
CA LEU A 40 17.09 -16.46 -1.58
C LEU A 40 18.16 -17.55 -1.74
N TRP A 41 17.74 -18.80 -1.81
CA TRP A 41 18.64 -19.95 -2.03
C TRP A 41 19.35 -19.87 -3.38
N LEU A 42 18.62 -19.57 -4.47
CA LEU A 42 19.20 -19.40 -5.81
C LEU A 42 20.22 -18.25 -5.85
N ARG A 43 19.89 -17.14 -5.18
CA ARG A 43 20.80 -15.99 -5.09
C ARG A 43 22.11 -16.35 -4.42
N GLN A 44 22.06 -17.18 -3.36
CA GLN A 44 23.27 -17.62 -2.64
C GLN A 44 24.09 -18.65 -3.42
N ARG A 45 23.44 -19.58 -4.14
CA ARG A 45 24.10 -20.72 -4.80
C ARG A 45 24.50 -20.45 -6.24
N ALA A 46 23.65 -19.79 -7.03
CA ALA A 46 23.84 -19.66 -8.48
C ALA A 46 24.28 -18.27 -8.93
N GLY A 47 24.20 -17.24 -8.06
CA GLY A 47 24.65 -15.89 -8.35
C GLY A 47 24.06 -15.32 -9.65
N ALA A 48 24.91 -14.73 -10.50
CA ALA A 48 24.50 -14.08 -11.75
C ALA A 48 23.98 -15.04 -12.82
N ARG A 49 24.33 -16.34 -12.75
CA ARG A 49 23.92 -17.35 -13.75
C ARG A 49 22.40 -17.64 -13.70
N ALA A 50 21.78 -17.47 -12.55
CA ALA A 50 20.33 -17.71 -12.36
C ALA A 50 19.54 -16.44 -12.10
N LEU A 51 20.01 -15.29 -12.54
CA LEU A 51 19.39 -14.00 -12.23
C LEU A 51 17.91 -13.94 -12.62
N LEU A 52 17.58 -14.35 -13.86
CA LEU A 52 16.20 -14.39 -14.36
C LEU A 52 15.30 -15.29 -13.52
N LEU A 53 15.81 -16.47 -13.15
CA LEU A 53 15.05 -17.42 -12.32
C LEU A 53 14.85 -16.86 -10.91
N THR A 54 15.85 -16.24 -10.34
CA THR A 54 15.78 -15.59 -9.03
C THR A 54 14.76 -14.45 -9.03
N GLU A 55 14.78 -13.59 -10.06
CA GLU A 55 13.82 -12.50 -10.19
C GLU A 55 12.39 -13.01 -10.42
N THR A 56 12.22 -14.08 -11.19
CA THR A 56 10.92 -14.73 -11.39
C THR A 56 10.38 -15.32 -10.09
N CYS A 57 11.22 -16.02 -9.32
CA CYS A 57 10.83 -16.57 -8.02
C CYS A 57 10.50 -15.46 -7.02
N LEU A 58 11.27 -14.36 -7.00
CA LEU A 58 10.94 -13.19 -6.17
C LEU A 58 9.58 -12.58 -6.54
N ALA A 59 9.33 -12.40 -7.83
CA ALA A 59 8.05 -11.88 -8.31
C ALA A 59 6.88 -12.80 -7.94
N LEU A 60 7.00 -14.11 -8.16
CA LEU A 60 5.99 -15.10 -7.77
C LEU A 60 5.77 -15.10 -6.25
N GLY A 61 6.84 -15.05 -5.47
CA GLY A 61 6.75 -15.00 -4.01
C GLY A 61 5.97 -13.78 -3.51
N VAL A 62 6.27 -12.60 -4.06
CA VAL A 62 5.53 -11.36 -3.73
C VAL A 62 4.08 -11.47 -4.18
N ILE A 63 3.79 -11.92 -5.41
CA ILE A 63 2.43 -12.06 -5.93
C ILE A 63 1.59 -12.98 -5.04
N PHE A 64 2.09 -14.16 -4.66
CA PHE A 64 1.34 -15.08 -3.82
C PHE A 64 1.19 -14.57 -2.38
N ALA A 65 2.20 -13.88 -1.82
CA ALA A 65 2.10 -13.26 -0.51
C ALA A 65 1.04 -12.15 -0.50
N SER A 66 1.04 -11.27 -1.52
CA SER A 66 0.01 -10.22 -1.67
C SER A 66 -1.38 -10.80 -1.91
N LEU A 67 -1.49 -11.92 -2.63
CA LEU A 67 -2.75 -12.60 -2.90
C LEU A 67 -3.32 -13.28 -1.64
N ALA A 68 -2.46 -13.72 -0.71
CA ALA A 68 -2.90 -14.32 0.55
C ALA A 68 -3.73 -13.35 1.40
N ILE A 69 -3.45 -12.05 1.32
CA ILE A 69 -4.14 -11.01 2.09
C ILE A 69 -5.64 -10.96 1.79
N PRO A 70 -6.09 -10.75 0.52
CA PRO A 70 -7.52 -10.70 0.21
C PRO A 70 -8.24 -12.05 0.34
N LEU A 71 -7.49 -13.15 0.34
CA LEU A 71 -8.06 -14.49 0.52
C LEU A 71 -8.26 -14.86 1.99
N GLY A 72 -7.56 -14.19 2.91
CA GLY A 72 -7.60 -14.45 4.34
C GLY A 72 -8.22 -13.35 5.19
N LEU A 73 -8.41 -12.17 4.63
CA LEU A 73 -8.92 -11.00 5.34
C LEU A 73 -10.19 -10.47 4.68
N ASP A 74 -11.06 -9.90 5.48
CA ASP A 74 -12.21 -9.14 4.98
C ASP A 74 -11.76 -7.97 4.10
N ALA A 75 -12.65 -7.54 3.18
CA ALA A 75 -12.34 -6.49 2.21
C ALA A 75 -11.80 -5.19 2.85
N GLN A 76 -12.25 -4.86 4.07
CA GLN A 76 -11.81 -3.70 4.82
C GLN A 76 -10.34 -3.77 5.26
N TRP A 77 -9.89 -4.95 5.70
CA TRP A 77 -8.51 -5.19 6.11
C TRP A 77 -7.58 -5.40 4.92
N THR A 78 -8.10 -5.97 3.84
CA THR A 78 -7.35 -6.19 2.61
C THR A 78 -6.79 -4.89 2.05
N SER A 79 -7.62 -3.84 1.95
CA SER A 79 -7.20 -2.53 1.44
C SER A 79 -6.11 -1.90 2.32
N ALA A 80 -6.27 -1.99 3.64
CA ALA A 80 -5.30 -1.46 4.60
C ALA A 80 -3.95 -2.19 4.50
N ALA A 81 -3.97 -3.51 4.42
CA ALA A 81 -2.77 -4.33 4.29
C ALA A 81 -2.03 -4.06 2.97
N TRP A 82 -2.74 -3.99 1.84
CA TRP A 82 -2.15 -3.65 0.55
C TRP A 82 -1.52 -2.24 0.53
N ALA A 83 -2.13 -1.28 1.22
CA ALA A 83 -1.57 0.07 1.32
C ALA A 83 -0.21 0.05 2.02
N VAL A 84 -0.11 -0.63 3.15
CA VAL A 84 1.14 -0.74 3.93
C VAL A 84 2.20 -1.54 3.18
N GLU A 85 1.80 -2.67 2.56
CA GLU A 85 2.67 -3.46 1.70
C GLU A 85 3.22 -2.62 0.54
N GLY A 86 2.34 -1.87 -0.14
CA GLY A 86 2.75 -0.96 -1.22
C GLY A 86 3.76 0.08 -0.75
N ALA A 87 3.59 0.68 0.44
CA ALA A 87 4.55 1.62 1.00
C ALA A 87 5.91 0.97 1.28
N GLY A 88 5.90 -0.26 1.81
CA GLY A 88 7.10 -1.06 2.05
C GLY A 88 7.85 -1.40 0.76
N ILE A 89 7.12 -1.86 -0.27
CA ILE A 89 7.70 -2.18 -1.59
C ILE A 89 8.23 -0.91 -2.25
N TYR A 90 7.55 0.24 -2.11
CA TYR A 90 8.01 1.52 -2.65
C TYR A 90 9.33 1.95 -2.02
N TRP A 91 9.43 1.90 -0.68
CA TRP A 91 10.65 2.18 0.04
C TRP A 91 11.81 1.29 -0.39
N LEU A 92 11.56 -0.04 -0.48
CA LEU A 92 12.55 -1.00 -0.92
C LEU A 92 12.97 -0.78 -2.37
N GLY A 93 11.99 -0.49 -3.25
CA GLY A 93 12.22 -0.17 -4.67
C GLY A 93 13.07 1.10 -4.87
N LEU A 94 12.90 2.11 -4.03
CA LEU A 94 13.76 3.29 -4.02
C LEU A 94 15.17 2.92 -3.56
N ARG A 95 15.31 2.19 -2.45
CA ARG A 95 16.60 1.78 -1.90
C ARG A 95 17.40 0.87 -2.85
N GLN A 96 16.71 -0.03 -3.57
CA GLN A 96 17.33 -0.94 -4.53
C GLN A 96 17.40 -0.39 -5.95
N GLN A 97 16.91 0.84 -6.19
CA GLN A 97 16.84 1.47 -7.51
C GLN A 97 16.04 0.66 -8.55
N ARG A 98 15.08 -0.17 -8.10
CA ARG A 98 14.25 -1.02 -8.96
C ARG A 98 13.00 -0.27 -9.42
N ARG A 99 13.02 0.21 -10.67
CA ARG A 99 11.94 1.03 -11.25
C ARG A 99 10.60 0.31 -11.29
N LEU A 100 10.59 -0.97 -11.71
CA LEU A 100 9.36 -1.77 -11.80
C LEU A 100 8.74 -2.03 -10.42
N ALA A 101 9.54 -2.25 -9.39
CA ALA A 101 9.05 -2.41 -8.03
C ALA A 101 8.36 -1.14 -7.53
N ARG A 102 8.90 0.04 -7.84
CA ARG A 102 8.28 1.33 -7.49
C ARG A 102 6.95 1.54 -8.19
N LEU A 103 6.89 1.24 -9.50
CA LEU A 103 5.64 1.32 -10.26
C LEU A 103 4.58 0.37 -9.67
N PHE A 104 4.94 -0.89 -9.44
CA PHE A 104 4.05 -1.88 -8.84
C PHE A 104 3.53 -1.42 -7.47
N ALA A 105 4.41 -0.89 -6.63
CA ALA A 105 4.05 -0.37 -5.31
C ALA A 105 3.02 0.77 -5.36
N LEU A 106 3.18 1.70 -6.30
CA LEU A 106 2.23 2.81 -6.49
C LEU A 106 0.87 2.31 -7.02
N LEU A 107 0.89 1.34 -7.96
CA LEU A 107 -0.33 0.71 -8.45
C LEU A 107 -1.05 -0.07 -7.34
N LEU A 108 -0.30 -0.77 -6.47
CA LEU A 108 -0.87 -1.49 -5.33
C LEU A 108 -1.53 -0.52 -4.33
N GLN A 109 -0.89 0.60 -3.99
CA GLN A 109 -1.46 1.63 -3.12
C GLN A 109 -2.71 2.27 -3.74
N LEU A 110 -2.71 2.51 -5.06
CA LEU A 110 -3.87 3.01 -5.78
C LEU A 110 -5.02 2.00 -5.74
N ALA A 111 -4.75 0.73 -6.03
CA ALA A 111 -5.74 -0.34 -5.95
C ALA A 111 -6.31 -0.48 -4.52
N ALA A 112 -5.44 -0.40 -3.50
CA ALA A 112 -5.85 -0.38 -2.10
C ALA A 112 -6.79 0.79 -1.78
N SER A 113 -6.50 1.98 -2.30
CA SER A 113 -7.34 3.17 -2.10
C SER A 113 -8.70 3.02 -2.78
N LEU A 114 -8.74 2.50 -4.01
CA LEU A 114 -9.99 2.24 -4.74
C LEU A 114 -10.83 1.15 -4.05
N ALA A 115 -10.21 0.06 -3.60
CA ALA A 115 -10.87 -0.99 -2.84
C ALA A 115 -11.46 -0.44 -1.52
N TYR A 116 -10.70 0.39 -0.80
CA TYR A 116 -11.19 1.05 0.40
C TYR A 116 -12.39 1.95 0.13
N LEU A 117 -12.33 2.80 -0.90
CA LEU A 117 -13.43 3.70 -1.28
C LEU A 117 -14.70 2.92 -1.65
N SER A 118 -14.57 1.75 -2.31
CA SER A 118 -15.72 0.91 -2.65
C SER A 118 -16.40 0.30 -1.42
N THR A 119 -15.71 0.17 -0.31
CA THR A 119 -16.25 -0.40 0.94
C THR A 119 -16.79 0.64 1.91
N LEU A 120 -16.51 1.93 1.71
CA LEU A 120 -16.93 3.02 2.62
C LEU A 120 -18.45 3.11 2.84
N GLY A 121 -19.26 2.78 1.85
CA GLY A 121 -20.71 2.78 1.96
C GLY A 121 -21.33 1.57 2.68
N LEU A 122 -20.53 0.53 2.95
CA LEU A 122 -20.98 -0.76 3.48
C LEU A 122 -20.54 -1.02 4.93
N ALA A 123 -19.64 -0.18 5.47
CA ALA A 123 -19.01 -0.40 6.76
C ALA A 123 -19.80 0.21 7.92
N SER A 124 -19.93 -0.52 9.03
CA SER A 124 -20.42 0.02 10.29
C SER A 124 -19.43 1.06 10.85
N GLN A 125 -19.97 2.14 11.46
CA GLN A 125 -19.18 3.32 11.90
C GLN A 125 -18.41 3.09 13.22
N THR A 126 -17.91 1.89 13.48
CA THR A 126 -17.10 1.61 14.66
C THR A 126 -15.63 1.45 14.31
N VAL A 127 -14.74 1.89 15.19
CA VAL A 127 -13.27 1.77 15.03
C VAL A 127 -12.86 0.32 14.78
N LEU A 128 -13.52 -0.62 15.46
CA LEU A 128 -13.31 -2.06 15.32
C LEU A 128 -13.82 -2.63 14.00
N ALA A 129 -14.73 -1.93 13.31
CA ALA A 129 -15.20 -2.33 11.98
C ALA A 129 -14.19 -2.06 10.86
N GLY A 130 -13.02 -1.57 11.17
CA GLY A 130 -11.89 -1.43 10.23
C GLY A 130 -11.91 -0.19 9.34
N SER A 131 -13.03 0.55 9.24
CA SER A 131 -13.12 1.68 8.31
C SER A 131 -12.19 2.85 8.68
N ALA A 132 -12.18 3.30 9.92
CA ALA A 132 -11.31 4.38 10.37
C ALA A 132 -9.84 3.94 10.45
N LEU A 133 -9.58 2.73 10.91
CA LEU A 133 -8.24 2.17 10.93
C LEU A 133 -7.70 1.96 9.51
N GLY A 134 -8.55 1.50 8.58
CA GLY A 134 -8.21 1.41 7.16
C GLY A 134 -7.80 2.76 6.58
N ALA A 135 -8.57 3.83 6.86
CA ALA A 135 -8.22 5.19 6.47
C ALA A 135 -6.88 5.64 7.06
N ALA A 136 -6.63 5.34 8.33
CA ALA A 136 -5.37 5.68 9.00
C ALA A 136 -4.17 4.95 8.38
N MET A 137 -4.30 3.66 8.07
CA MET A 137 -3.25 2.87 7.43
C MET A 137 -2.97 3.37 6.00
N LEU A 138 -4.01 3.69 5.22
CA LEU A 138 -3.88 4.32 3.91
C LEU A 138 -3.18 5.67 3.99
N ALA A 139 -3.62 6.53 4.91
CA ALA A 139 -2.99 7.83 5.15
C ALA A 139 -1.50 7.68 5.48
N GLY A 140 -1.18 6.79 6.42
CA GLY A 140 0.18 6.48 6.80
C GLY A 140 1.02 5.95 5.64
N ALA A 141 0.48 5.03 4.83
CA ALA A 141 1.15 4.46 3.67
C ALA A 141 1.50 5.52 2.61
N TRP A 142 0.53 6.38 2.24
CA TRP A 142 0.76 7.47 1.28
C TRP A 142 1.73 8.52 1.79
N LEU A 143 1.60 8.94 3.06
CA LEU A 143 2.50 9.92 3.67
C LEU A 143 3.92 9.35 3.86
N CYS A 144 4.04 8.05 4.15
CA CYS A 144 5.33 7.36 4.19
C CYS A 144 5.98 7.36 2.80
N SER A 145 5.23 7.00 1.75
CA SER A 145 5.71 7.02 0.37
C SER A 145 6.15 8.43 -0.06
N TYR A 146 5.37 9.46 0.30
CA TYR A 146 5.75 10.86 0.13
C TYR A 146 7.08 11.19 0.82
N GLY A 147 7.20 10.86 2.11
CA GLY A 147 8.39 11.16 2.91
C GLY A 147 9.64 10.47 2.39
N VAL A 148 9.51 9.21 1.95
CA VAL A 148 10.61 8.43 1.38
C VAL A 148 11.03 9.00 0.02
N LEU A 149 10.08 9.30 -0.87
CA LEU A 149 10.36 9.92 -2.17
C LEU A 149 11.10 11.24 -1.98
N ARG A 150 10.60 12.09 -1.09
CA ARG A 150 11.20 13.40 -0.79
C ARG A 150 12.65 13.29 -0.32
N ARG A 151 12.95 12.32 0.55
CA ARG A 151 14.32 12.10 1.06
C ARG A 151 15.29 11.64 -0.02
N HIS A 152 14.79 10.86 -0.99
CA HIS A 152 15.63 10.24 -2.01
C HIS A 152 15.62 10.99 -3.35
N GLN A 153 14.77 12.00 -3.53
CA GLN A 153 14.59 12.73 -4.80
C GLN A 153 15.87 13.33 -5.34
N ALA A 154 16.77 13.81 -4.48
CA ALA A 154 18.04 14.42 -4.89
C ALA A 154 19.14 13.40 -5.23
N ALA A 155 19.01 12.15 -4.76
CA ALA A 155 20.09 11.15 -4.79
C ALA A 155 19.87 10.03 -5.82
N LEU A 156 18.65 9.89 -6.38
CA LEU A 156 18.29 8.74 -7.20
C LEU A 156 17.84 9.14 -8.62
N PRO A 157 18.16 8.32 -9.65
CA PRO A 157 17.62 8.48 -10.99
C PRO A 157 16.14 8.11 -11.02
N LEU A 158 15.29 9.10 -10.73
CA LEU A 158 13.85 8.98 -10.81
C LEU A 158 13.37 9.17 -12.26
N TRP A 159 12.20 8.57 -12.57
CA TRP A 159 11.51 8.97 -13.80
C TRP A 159 11.01 10.42 -13.69
N PRO A 160 10.95 11.17 -14.81
CA PRO A 160 10.50 12.58 -14.78
C PRO A 160 9.09 12.75 -14.19
N TRP A 161 8.18 11.78 -14.43
CA TRP A 161 6.83 11.79 -13.88
C TRP A 161 6.81 11.44 -12.38
N GLU A 162 7.73 10.60 -11.90
CA GLU A 162 7.80 10.16 -10.51
C GLU A 162 8.11 11.34 -9.57
N ALA A 163 9.01 12.24 -9.97
CA ALA A 163 9.29 13.47 -9.23
C ALA A 163 8.04 14.38 -9.13
N ARG A 164 7.20 14.38 -10.17
CA ARG A 164 5.94 15.15 -10.22
C ARG A 164 4.83 14.53 -9.36
N LEU A 165 4.95 13.24 -8.98
CA LEU A 165 3.96 12.59 -8.11
C LEU A 165 4.04 13.01 -6.65
N GLN A 166 5.14 13.60 -6.21
CA GLN A 166 5.34 13.98 -4.82
C GLN A 166 4.14 14.75 -4.20
N PRO A 167 3.60 15.81 -4.82
CA PRO A 167 2.42 16.48 -4.29
C PRO A 167 1.18 15.61 -4.24
N TRP A 168 0.99 14.71 -5.19
CA TRP A 168 -0.16 13.82 -5.26
C TRP A 168 -0.13 12.75 -4.16
N LEU A 169 1.06 12.23 -3.82
CA LEU A 169 1.22 11.30 -2.70
C LEU A 169 0.87 11.98 -1.36
N ALA A 170 1.32 13.22 -1.17
CA ALA A 170 0.97 14.00 0.01
C ALA A 170 -0.54 14.27 0.07
N LEU A 171 -1.15 14.67 -1.05
CA LEU A 171 -2.59 14.94 -1.13
C LEU A 171 -3.41 13.69 -0.82
N ALA A 172 -3.07 12.54 -1.44
CA ALA A 172 -3.75 11.27 -1.17
C ALA A 172 -3.68 10.89 0.31
N GLY A 173 -2.51 11.03 0.93
CA GLY A 173 -2.32 10.76 2.36
C GLY A 173 -3.13 11.70 3.26
N LEU A 174 -3.17 12.98 2.94
CA LEU A 174 -3.96 13.97 3.68
C LEU A 174 -5.47 13.73 3.53
N LEU A 175 -5.95 13.44 2.31
CA LEU A 175 -7.36 13.11 2.08
C LEU A 175 -7.78 11.90 2.93
N CYS A 176 -6.98 10.83 2.94
CA CYS A 176 -7.26 9.66 3.79
C CYS A 176 -7.23 10.02 5.28
N ALA A 177 -6.31 10.90 5.71
CA ALA A 177 -6.23 11.35 7.10
C ALA A 177 -7.47 12.17 7.52
N TYR A 178 -7.94 13.06 6.67
CA TYR A 178 -9.14 13.85 6.95
C TYR A 178 -10.44 13.03 6.92
N LEU A 179 -10.47 11.92 6.21
CA LEU A 179 -11.60 10.97 6.24
C LEU A 179 -11.76 10.26 7.59
N ILE A 180 -10.73 10.22 8.44
CA ILE A 180 -10.81 9.56 9.74
C ILE A 180 -11.83 10.27 10.65
N ALA A 181 -11.86 11.59 10.64
CA ALA A 181 -12.73 12.36 11.52
C ALA A 181 -14.24 12.09 11.30
N PRO A 182 -14.80 12.17 10.07
CA PRO A 182 -16.22 11.89 9.86
C PRO A 182 -16.59 10.42 10.03
N LEU A 183 -15.61 9.51 10.00
CA LEU A 183 -15.84 8.08 10.26
C LEU A 183 -15.93 7.75 11.76
N LEU A 184 -15.36 8.59 12.62
CA LEU A 184 -15.31 8.35 14.07
C LEU A 184 -16.15 9.30 14.90
N LEU A 185 -16.41 10.51 14.41
CA LEU A 185 -16.96 11.60 15.17
C LEU A 185 -18.32 12.05 14.61
N SER A 186 -19.17 12.63 15.45
CA SER A 186 -20.36 13.33 15.01
C SER A 186 -19.99 14.62 14.24
N ALA A 187 -20.95 15.21 13.53
CA ALA A 187 -20.71 16.38 12.68
C ALA A 187 -20.00 17.53 13.41
N ASP A 188 -20.45 17.85 14.64
CA ASP A 188 -19.88 18.93 15.44
C ASP A 188 -18.42 18.70 15.81
N PHE A 189 -18.10 17.49 16.26
CA PHE A 189 -16.72 17.11 16.60
C PHE A 189 -15.83 16.93 15.37
N THR A 190 -16.41 16.56 14.22
CA THR A 190 -15.69 16.48 12.96
C THR A 190 -15.16 17.83 12.53
N ALA A 191 -15.97 18.89 12.63
CA ALA A 191 -15.54 20.25 12.33
C ALA A 191 -14.37 20.70 13.23
N MET A 192 -14.45 20.41 14.54
CA MET A 192 -13.34 20.70 15.47
C MET A 192 -12.08 19.90 15.11
N ALA A 193 -12.22 18.62 14.78
CA ALA A 193 -11.08 17.77 14.38
C ALA A 193 -10.44 18.27 13.08
N TRP A 194 -11.22 18.72 12.11
CA TRP A 194 -10.72 19.31 10.88
C TRP A 194 -10.01 20.65 11.12
N ALA A 195 -10.54 21.51 12.00
CA ALA A 195 -9.89 22.76 12.38
C ALA A 195 -8.51 22.51 13.02
N LEU A 196 -8.42 21.58 13.98
CA LEU A 196 -7.15 21.17 14.60
C LEU A 196 -6.21 20.46 13.59
N GLY A 197 -6.75 19.57 12.78
CA GLY A 197 -6.00 18.89 11.71
C GLY A 197 -5.45 19.88 10.68
N GLY A 198 -6.25 20.89 10.29
CA GLY A 198 -5.83 21.96 9.42
C GLY A 198 -4.66 22.77 10.00
N LEU A 199 -4.73 23.10 11.30
CA LEU A 199 -3.62 23.79 11.99
C LEU A 199 -2.35 22.91 12.00
N LEU A 200 -2.48 21.62 12.30
CA LEU A 200 -1.34 20.69 12.29
C LEU A 200 -0.73 20.55 10.88
N THR A 201 -1.56 20.43 9.84
CA THR A 201 -1.07 20.36 8.45
C THR A 201 -0.43 21.67 8.01
N LEU A 202 -0.93 22.82 8.47
CA LEU A 202 -0.30 24.13 8.24
C LEU A 202 1.10 24.16 8.85
N LEU A 203 1.23 23.79 10.14
CA LEU A 203 2.51 23.75 10.83
C LEU A 203 3.49 22.79 10.17
N LEU A 204 3.02 21.60 9.75
CA LEU A 204 3.83 20.66 8.99
C LEU A 204 4.22 21.23 7.63
N GLY A 205 3.32 21.92 6.94
CA GLY A 205 3.59 22.59 5.66
C GLY A 205 4.68 23.63 5.77
N LEU A 206 4.65 24.44 6.82
CA LEU A 206 5.68 25.44 7.13
C LEU A 206 7.03 24.78 7.44
N ARG A 207 7.05 23.77 8.33
CA ARG A 207 8.26 23.02 8.66
C ARG A 207 8.86 22.32 7.46
N LEU A 208 8.02 21.68 6.66
CA LEU A 208 8.46 20.94 5.48
C LEU A 208 8.68 21.83 4.26
N ARG A 209 8.32 23.11 4.30
CA ARG A 209 8.32 24.04 3.16
C ARG A 209 7.62 23.43 1.94
N ALA A 210 6.51 22.73 2.15
CA ALA A 210 5.77 21.99 1.14
C ALA A 210 4.42 22.66 0.85
N ARG A 211 4.29 23.30 -0.33
CA ARG A 211 3.08 24.05 -0.73
C ARG A 211 1.79 23.23 -0.67
N VAL A 212 1.88 21.92 -0.95
CA VAL A 212 0.70 21.03 -0.94
C VAL A 212 0.05 20.96 0.44
N PHE A 213 0.84 20.90 1.51
CA PHE A 213 0.31 20.89 2.88
C PHE A 213 -0.36 22.24 3.23
N LEU A 214 0.20 23.34 2.75
CA LEU A 214 -0.39 24.67 2.94
C LEU A 214 -1.74 24.76 2.21
N CYS A 215 -1.80 24.38 0.93
CA CYS A 215 -3.03 24.37 0.16
C CYS A 215 -4.10 23.46 0.77
N ALA A 216 -3.72 22.26 1.21
CA ALA A 216 -4.64 21.33 1.86
C ALA A 216 -5.17 21.87 3.19
N ALA A 217 -4.31 22.50 4.02
CA ALA A 217 -4.71 23.12 5.26
C ALA A 217 -5.74 24.25 5.03
N PHE A 218 -5.52 25.12 4.05
CA PHE A 218 -6.47 26.15 3.67
C PHE A 218 -7.78 25.58 3.13
N ALA A 219 -7.73 24.56 2.27
CA ALA A 219 -8.92 23.93 1.71
C ALA A 219 -9.82 23.33 2.81
N VAL A 220 -9.23 22.70 3.82
CA VAL A 220 -9.98 22.11 4.94
C VAL A 220 -10.57 23.18 5.86
N GLN A 221 -9.94 24.34 5.99
CA GLN A 221 -10.48 25.44 6.79
C GLN A 221 -11.68 26.14 6.14
N LEU A 222 -11.91 25.94 4.83
CA LEU A 222 -13.01 26.49 4.06
C LEU A 222 -14.24 25.56 3.99
N LEU A 223 -14.11 24.30 4.44
CA LEU A 223 -15.18 23.30 4.53
C LEU A 223 -15.86 23.32 5.88
#